data_32035e68d04b3a78b77a9db4b216f2d1
#
_entry.id   32035e68d04b3a78b77a9db4b216f2d1
#
_cell.length_a   1.000
_cell.length_b   1.000
_cell.length_c   1.000
_cell.angle_alpha   90.00
_cell.angle_beta   90.00
_cell.angle_gamma   90.00
#
_symmetry.space_group_name_H-M   'P 1'
#
loop_
_entity.id
_entity.type
_entity.pdbx_description
1 polymer ?
#
loop_
_entity_poly.entity_id
_entity_poly.type
_entity_poly.pdbx_seq_one_letter_code
_entity_poly.pdbx_strand_id
1 'polypeptide(L)' 'MKATLTFTLPDDQGELDAALLGREALMALWEIENHCRAILKHGDPREDMRELCETLRAMIPPTCLEV' A
#
# COMPACT_ATOMS: atom_id res chain seq x y z
N MET A 1 -9.05 12.30 22.30
CA MET A 1 -9.58 12.64 20.97
C MET A 1 -10.35 11.45 20.40
N LYS A 2 -11.50 11.70 19.78
CA LYS A 2 -12.31 10.66 19.13
C LYS A 2 -12.53 11.04 17.68
N ALA A 3 -12.59 10.06 16.80
CA ALA A 3 -12.95 10.26 15.41
C ALA A 3 -14.08 9.31 15.04
N THR A 4 -15.01 9.78 14.23
CA THR A 4 -16.17 9.01 13.82
C THR A 4 -16.33 9.13 12.30
N LEU A 5 -16.60 8.00 11.65
CA LEU A 5 -16.92 7.97 10.22
C LEU A 5 -18.37 7.51 10.09
N THR A 6 -19.15 8.18 9.24
CA THR A 6 -20.54 7.87 9.03
C THR A 6 -20.82 7.55 7.57
N PHE A 7 -21.56 6.47 7.32
CA PHE A 7 -21.89 6.02 5.96
C PHE A 7 -23.40 5.82 5.82
N THR A 8 -23.95 6.26 4.70
CA THR A 8 -25.36 6.05 4.37
C THR A 8 -25.46 4.86 3.42
N LEU A 9 -26.04 3.77 3.88
CA LEU A 9 -26.17 2.56 3.08
C LEU A 9 -27.52 2.51 2.38
N PRO A 10 -27.59 1.95 1.16
CA PRO A 10 -26.51 1.26 0.44
C PRO A 10 -25.60 2.18 -0.38
N ASP A 11 -25.90 3.48 -0.45
CA ASP A 11 -25.20 4.42 -1.34
C ASP A 11 -23.69 4.46 -1.10
N ASP A 12 -23.27 4.42 0.17
CA ASP A 12 -21.87 4.54 0.56
C ASP A 12 -21.21 3.18 0.83
N GLN A 13 -21.76 2.10 0.30
CA GLN A 13 -21.23 0.75 0.58
C GLN A 13 -19.76 0.62 0.14
N GLY A 14 -19.40 1.20 -1.01
CA GLY A 14 -18.03 1.16 -1.49
C GLY A 14 -17.06 1.85 -0.56
N GLU A 15 -17.44 3.03 -0.06
CA GLU A 15 -16.60 3.78 0.89
C GLU A 15 -16.48 3.03 2.23
N LEU A 16 -17.56 2.39 2.68
CA LEU A 16 -17.51 1.60 3.91
C LEU A 16 -16.55 0.42 3.75
N ASP A 17 -16.66 -0.31 2.63
CA ASP A 17 -15.78 -1.45 2.36
C ASP A 17 -14.31 -1.00 2.33
N ALA A 18 -14.01 0.12 1.68
CA ALA A 18 -12.67 0.67 1.63
C ALA A 18 -12.17 1.02 3.04
N ALA A 19 -13.01 1.62 3.87
CA ALA A 19 -12.65 1.97 5.24
C ALA A 19 -12.34 0.73 6.08
N LEU A 20 -13.13 -0.34 5.92
CA LEU A 20 -12.95 -1.58 6.67
C LEU A 20 -11.69 -2.34 6.23
N LEU A 21 -11.36 -2.31 4.94
CA LEU A 21 -10.23 -3.03 4.37
C LEU A 21 -8.94 -2.20 4.32
N GLY A 22 -9.02 -0.92 4.70
CA GLY A 22 -7.90 0.01 4.57
C GLY A 22 -6.64 -0.47 5.27
N ARG A 23 -6.78 -1.02 6.50
CA ARG A 23 -5.62 -1.51 7.25
C ARG A 23 -4.93 -2.67 6.54
N GLU A 24 -5.71 -3.64 6.05
CA GLU A 24 -5.17 -4.78 5.32
C GLU A 24 -4.47 -4.32 4.03
N ALA A 25 -5.07 -3.37 3.33
CA ALA A 25 -4.48 -2.81 2.12
C ALA A 25 -3.16 -2.10 2.42
N LEU A 26 -3.09 -1.30 3.49
CA LEU A 26 -1.87 -0.64 3.91
C LEU A 26 -0.78 -1.63 4.27
N MET A 27 -1.12 -2.71 4.97
CA MET A 27 -0.17 -3.76 5.31
C MET A 27 0.37 -4.47 4.06
N ALA A 28 -0.50 -4.73 3.08
CA ALA A 28 -0.09 -5.33 1.83
C ALA A 28 0.88 -4.43 1.06
N LEU A 29 0.61 -3.13 1.00
CA LEU A 29 1.51 -2.16 0.38
C LEU A 29 2.86 -2.12 1.09
N TRP A 30 2.85 -2.21 2.40
CA TRP A 30 4.05 -2.25 3.21
C TRP A 30 4.90 -3.48 2.91
N GLU A 31 4.26 -4.65 2.78
CA GLU A 31 4.95 -5.89 2.43
C GLU A 31 5.56 -5.81 1.03
N ILE A 32 4.83 -5.25 0.06
CA ILE A 32 5.32 -5.06 -1.31
C ILE A 32 6.54 -4.14 -1.29
N GLU A 33 6.48 -3.03 -0.58
CA GLU A 33 7.59 -2.10 -0.44
C GLU A 33 8.82 -2.78 0.14
N ASN A 34 8.65 -3.52 1.24
CA ASN A 34 9.76 -4.22 1.88
C ASN A 34 10.36 -5.29 0.99
N HIS A 35 9.53 -6.00 0.24
CA HIS A 35 10.01 -7.03 -0.68
C HIS A 35 10.85 -6.41 -1.81
N CYS A 36 10.37 -5.32 -2.39
CA CYS A 36 11.12 -4.60 -3.44
C CYS A 36 12.44 -4.06 -2.90
N ARG A 37 12.44 -3.50 -1.69
CA ARG A 37 13.65 -2.99 -1.05
C ARG A 37 14.67 -4.11 -0.81
N ALA A 38 14.21 -5.26 -0.37
CA ALA A 38 15.10 -6.41 -0.13
C ALA A 38 15.76 -6.85 -1.43
N ILE A 39 15.01 -6.92 -2.53
CA ILE A 39 15.56 -7.28 -3.84
C ILE A 39 16.62 -6.26 -4.28
N LEU A 40 16.34 -4.97 -4.11
CA LEU A 40 17.25 -3.91 -4.54
C LEU A 40 18.51 -3.82 -3.68
N LYS A 41 18.40 -4.10 -2.37
CA LYS A 41 19.52 -3.98 -1.42
C LYS A 41 20.37 -5.24 -1.32
N HIS A 42 19.73 -6.40 -1.25
CA HIS A 42 20.39 -7.65 -0.89
C HIS A 42 20.45 -8.65 -2.02
N GLY A 43 19.65 -8.45 -3.06
CA GLY A 43 19.72 -9.23 -4.27
C GLY A 43 20.78 -8.67 -5.20
N ASP A 44 20.96 -9.33 -6.31
CA ASP A 44 21.75 -8.82 -7.44
C ASP A 44 20.81 -8.82 -8.64
N PRO A 45 19.80 -7.95 -8.65
CA PRO A 45 18.75 -8.00 -9.66
C PRO A 45 19.25 -7.58 -11.02
N ARG A 46 18.74 -8.26 -12.05
CA ARG A 46 18.95 -7.82 -13.43
C ARG A 46 18.29 -6.46 -13.64
N GLU A 47 18.69 -5.76 -14.67
CA GLU A 47 18.20 -4.41 -14.93
C GLU A 47 16.68 -4.32 -15.04
N ASP A 48 16.06 -5.28 -15.72
CA ASP A 48 14.61 -5.33 -15.84
C ASP A 48 13.90 -5.52 -14.50
N MET A 49 14.47 -6.35 -13.63
CA MET A 49 13.95 -6.56 -12.28
C MET A 49 14.12 -5.32 -11.42
N ARG A 50 15.26 -4.64 -11.55
CA ARG A 50 15.52 -3.38 -10.84
C ARG A 50 14.51 -2.31 -11.22
N GLU A 51 14.28 -2.14 -12.52
CA GLU A 51 13.28 -1.19 -13.03
C GLU A 51 11.89 -1.50 -12.51
N LEU A 52 11.51 -2.77 -12.52
CA LEU A 52 10.20 -3.19 -12.01
C LEU A 52 10.05 -2.83 -10.53
N CYS A 53 11.04 -3.15 -9.72
CA CYS A 53 11.00 -2.86 -8.29
C CYS A 53 10.93 -1.35 -8.02
N GLU A 54 11.69 -0.56 -8.75
CA GLU A 54 11.67 0.90 -8.61
C GLU A 54 10.34 1.49 -9.04
N THR A 55 9.76 0.97 -10.12
CA THR A 55 8.44 1.39 -10.59
C THR A 55 7.35 1.08 -9.58
N LEU A 56 7.37 -0.13 -9.03
CA LEU A 56 6.39 -0.55 -8.01
C LEU A 56 6.48 0.33 -6.76
N ARG A 57 7.70 0.62 -6.31
CA ARG A 57 7.91 1.49 -5.16
C ARG A 57 7.39 2.90 -5.42
N ALA A 58 7.58 3.41 -6.62
CA ALA A 58 7.10 4.75 -7.01
C ALA A 58 5.58 4.84 -7.06
N MET A 59 4.90 3.72 -7.27
CA MET A 59 3.44 3.67 -7.29
C MET A 59 2.80 3.79 -5.91
N ILE A 60 3.55 3.48 -4.85
CA ILE A 60 3.02 3.51 -3.49
C ILE A 60 3.17 4.92 -2.94
N PRO A 61 2.06 5.60 -2.59
CA PRO A 61 2.15 6.93 -1.98
C PRO A 61 2.95 6.87 -0.67
N PRO A 62 3.91 7.78 -0.45
CA PRO A 62 4.70 7.78 0.78
C PRO A 62 3.86 7.82 2.06
N THR A 63 2.71 8.49 2.01
CA THR A 63 1.80 8.56 3.16
C THR A 63 1.27 7.22 3.59
N CYS A 64 1.18 6.24 2.66
CA CYS A 64 0.74 4.89 2.99
C CYS A 64 1.78 4.12 3.79
N LEU A 65 3.04 4.53 3.73
CA LEU A 65 4.15 3.86 4.41
C LEU A 65 4.45 4.47 5.79
N GLU A 66 3.80 5.57 6.12
CA GLU A 66 4.02 6.30 7.36
C GLU A 66 3.08 5.88 8.50
N VAL A 67 2.15 5.00 8.24
CA VAL A 67 1.14 4.56 9.21
C VAL A 67 1.54 3.27 9.89
#